data_46d30fe6ebc9f72e8aa3e2d4b5f0bb0b
#
_entry.id   46d30fe6ebc9f72e8aa3e2d4b5f0bb0b
#
_cell.length_a   1.000
_cell.length_b   1.000
_cell.length_c   1.000
_cell.angle_alpha   90.00
_cell.angle_beta   90.00
_cell.angle_gamma   90.00
#
_symmetry.space_group_name_H-M   'P 1'
#
loop_
_entity.id
_entity.type
_entity.pdbx_description
1 polymer ?
#
loop_
_entity_poly.entity_id
_entity_poly.type
_entity_poly.pdbx_seq_one_letter_code
_entity_poly.pdbx_strand_id
1 'polypeptide(L)'
;MGQQFMFTILILEENSMKTVVLGDIHGRSCWKDIVKIEKPQRVVFLGDYVSSHENVSAEQQILNLKDILTFKEESEANGLEVILLRGNHDIQHLDRDTCVCSYFADVANWMNENRERFLKDTQWVYEDGDIVFSHAGISECWFKDFRFHSISEINNCEGFNAFRFRPAYSFDTYGDSKTQGPTWIRPQTLLKCAIPNKKYVIGHTGLTIGLIDLAEYARQKGVEDVVEGIEIWCCDTLPKQYLVIEDNGKFNVKNI
;
A
#
# COMPACT_ATOMS: atom_id res chain seq x y z
N MET A 1 -62.95 -16.30 5.47
CA MET A 1 -62.07 -15.16 5.11
C MET A 1 -60.69 -15.44 5.72
N GLY A 2 -59.78 -16.02 4.96
CA GLY A 2 -58.44 -16.29 5.40
C GLY A 2 -57.50 -15.15 4.91
N GLN A 3 -56.92 -14.42 5.84
CA GLN A 3 -55.85 -13.49 5.57
C GLN A 3 -54.53 -14.23 5.41
N GLN A 4 -54.03 -14.23 4.21
CA GLN A 4 -52.71 -14.74 3.87
C GLN A 4 -51.65 -13.65 4.23
N PHE A 5 -50.92 -13.86 5.31
CA PHE A 5 -49.78 -13.02 5.64
C PHE A 5 -48.62 -13.37 4.70
N MET A 6 -48.35 -12.48 3.76
CA MET A 6 -47.17 -12.55 2.89
C MET A 6 -45.98 -12.02 3.70
N PHE A 7 -45.12 -12.92 4.19
CA PHE A 7 -43.81 -12.54 4.74
C PHE A 7 -42.88 -12.17 3.58
N THR A 8 -42.65 -10.89 3.40
CA THR A 8 -41.54 -10.40 2.55
C THR A 8 -40.26 -10.68 3.31
N ILE A 9 -39.53 -11.71 2.91
CA ILE A 9 -38.15 -11.91 3.35
C ILE A 9 -37.31 -10.80 2.72
N LEU A 10 -36.96 -9.78 3.48
CA LEU A 10 -35.87 -8.88 3.15
C LEU A 10 -34.59 -9.72 3.21
N ILE A 11 -34.11 -10.14 2.04
CA ILE A 11 -32.73 -10.61 1.90
C ILE A 11 -31.90 -9.34 2.10
N LEU A 12 -31.35 -9.20 3.30
CA LEU A 12 -30.23 -8.30 3.52
C LEU A 12 -29.11 -8.88 2.62
N GLU A 13 -28.84 -8.21 1.49
CA GLU A 13 -27.56 -8.42 0.78
C GLU A 13 -26.50 -8.13 1.84
N GLU A 14 -25.84 -9.18 2.34
CA GLU A 14 -24.61 -9.02 3.11
C GLU A 14 -23.71 -8.15 2.24
N ASN A 15 -23.42 -6.94 2.70
CA ASN A 15 -22.50 -6.04 2.02
C ASN A 15 -21.11 -6.67 2.04
N SER A 16 -20.86 -7.53 1.07
CA SER A 16 -19.58 -8.19 0.85
C SER A 16 -18.50 -7.13 0.68
N MET A 17 -17.52 -7.10 1.58
CA MET A 17 -16.45 -6.10 1.57
C MET A 17 -15.28 -6.58 0.68
N LYS A 18 -15.44 -6.48 -0.65
CA LYS A 18 -14.37 -6.76 -1.59
C LYS A 18 -13.38 -5.58 -1.66
N THR A 19 -12.12 -5.84 -1.34
CA THR A 19 -11.03 -4.86 -1.40
C THR A 19 -10.13 -5.14 -2.60
N VAL A 20 -9.91 -4.14 -3.44
CA VAL A 20 -8.88 -4.16 -4.50
C VAL A 20 -7.62 -3.46 -3.97
N VAL A 21 -6.47 -4.10 -4.13
CA VAL A 21 -5.18 -3.54 -3.75
C VAL A 21 -4.33 -3.31 -4.99
N LEU A 22 -3.83 -2.10 -5.10
CA LEU A 22 -3.00 -1.61 -6.20
C LEU A 22 -1.61 -1.27 -5.66
N GLY A 23 -0.59 -1.93 -6.20
CA GLY A 23 0.81 -1.66 -5.89
C GLY A 23 1.29 -0.32 -6.43
N ASP A 24 2.59 -0.21 -6.63
CA ASP A 24 3.26 1.01 -7.06
C ASP A 24 2.71 1.52 -8.39
N ILE A 25 2.21 2.73 -8.38
CA ILE A 25 1.47 3.33 -9.52
C ILE A 25 2.42 3.88 -10.59
N HIS A 26 3.44 4.64 -10.20
CA HIS A 26 4.45 5.21 -11.08
C HIS A 26 3.87 5.88 -12.37
N GLY A 27 2.77 6.61 -12.22
CA GLY A 27 2.10 7.30 -13.31
C GLY A 27 1.22 6.41 -14.21
N ARG A 28 1.09 5.11 -13.93
CA ARG A 28 0.25 4.18 -14.70
C ARG A 28 -1.23 4.41 -14.43
N SER A 29 -2.05 4.32 -15.48
CA SER A 29 -3.50 4.54 -15.41
C SER A 29 -4.34 3.26 -15.40
N CYS A 30 -3.71 2.07 -15.45
CA CYS A 30 -4.41 0.78 -15.47
C CYS A 30 -5.33 0.54 -14.26
N TRP A 31 -5.08 1.23 -13.15
CA TRP A 31 -5.94 1.18 -11.97
C TRP A 31 -7.41 1.53 -12.27
N LYS A 32 -7.67 2.43 -13.26
CA LYS A 32 -9.01 2.82 -13.67
C LYS A 32 -9.82 1.64 -14.21
N ASP A 33 -9.19 0.85 -15.07
CA ASP A 33 -9.83 -0.35 -15.66
C ASP A 33 -10.02 -1.45 -14.62
N ILE A 34 -9.04 -1.64 -13.73
CA ILE A 34 -9.14 -2.61 -12.63
C ILE A 34 -10.33 -2.30 -11.74
N VAL A 35 -10.46 -1.05 -11.27
CA VAL A 35 -11.58 -0.63 -10.41
C VAL A 35 -12.92 -0.79 -11.12
N LYS A 36 -12.97 -0.42 -12.40
CA LYS A 36 -14.19 -0.55 -13.23
C LYS A 36 -14.63 -2.01 -13.41
N ILE A 37 -13.67 -2.93 -13.57
CA ILE A 37 -13.94 -4.38 -13.74
C ILE A 37 -14.35 -5.00 -12.40
N GLU A 38 -13.60 -4.73 -11.34
CA GLU A 38 -13.79 -5.38 -10.05
C GLU A 38 -14.97 -4.83 -9.25
N LYS A 39 -15.35 -3.56 -9.43
CA LYS A 39 -16.43 -2.89 -8.69
C LYS A 39 -16.32 -3.15 -7.17
N PRO A 40 -15.19 -2.82 -6.55
CA PRO A 40 -14.95 -3.11 -5.15
C PRO A 40 -15.76 -2.19 -4.21
N GLN A 41 -15.83 -2.53 -2.93
CA GLN A 41 -16.31 -1.66 -1.86
C GLN A 41 -15.17 -0.87 -1.22
N ARG A 42 -13.92 -1.34 -1.39
CA ARG A 42 -12.71 -0.64 -0.95
C ARG A 42 -11.60 -0.74 -2.00
N VAL A 43 -10.86 0.34 -2.18
CA VAL A 43 -9.63 0.36 -2.98
C VAL A 43 -8.47 0.84 -2.10
N VAL A 44 -7.38 0.09 -2.06
CA VAL A 44 -6.15 0.47 -1.35
C VAL A 44 -5.03 0.68 -2.37
N PHE A 45 -4.50 1.88 -2.43
CA PHE A 45 -3.29 2.21 -3.17
C PHE A 45 -2.09 2.19 -2.22
N LEU A 46 -1.07 1.44 -2.55
CA LEU A 46 0.10 1.25 -1.68
C LEU A 46 1.17 2.34 -1.81
N GLY A 47 0.92 3.37 -2.61
CA GLY A 47 1.85 4.51 -2.78
C GLY A 47 2.62 4.49 -4.09
N ASP A 48 3.70 5.27 -4.11
CA ASP A 48 4.55 5.50 -5.27
C ASP A 48 3.73 5.89 -6.52
N TYR A 49 2.98 6.97 -6.38
CA TYR A 49 2.13 7.49 -7.46
C TYR A 49 2.92 8.06 -8.63
N VAL A 50 4.13 8.54 -8.31
CA VAL A 50 5.02 9.26 -9.21
C VAL A 50 6.37 8.56 -9.37
N SER A 51 7.35 9.21 -10.01
CA SER A 51 8.70 8.65 -10.25
C SER A 51 8.69 7.44 -11.17
N SER A 52 8.05 7.56 -12.34
CA SER A 52 8.04 6.47 -13.31
C SER A 52 9.44 6.09 -13.78
N HIS A 53 9.71 4.79 -13.82
CA HIS A 53 10.89 4.20 -14.47
C HIS A 53 10.64 3.87 -15.95
N GLU A 54 9.44 4.13 -16.44
CA GLU A 54 9.01 3.98 -17.83
C GLU A 54 9.01 5.35 -18.52
N ASN A 55 8.71 5.38 -19.81
CA ASN A 55 8.60 6.64 -20.58
C ASN A 55 7.26 7.36 -20.29
N VAL A 56 7.00 7.68 -19.02
CA VAL A 56 5.84 8.47 -18.58
C VAL A 56 6.33 9.88 -18.23
N SER A 57 5.83 10.88 -18.93
CA SER A 57 6.25 12.27 -18.70
C SER A 57 5.83 12.77 -17.32
N ALA A 58 6.52 13.82 -16.80
CA ALA A 58 6.14 14.46 -15.55
C ALA A 58 4.68 14.95 -15.58
N GLU A 59 4.24 15.51 -16.71
CA GLU A 59 2.86 15.97 -16.89
C GLU A 59 1.86 14.81 -16.76
N GLN A 60 2.12 13.66 -17.39
CA GLN A 60 1.26 12.48 -17.28
C GLN A 60 1.21 11.94 -15.85
N GLN A 61 2.35 11.92 -15.13
CA GLN A 61 2.39 11.52 -13.73
C GLN A 61 1.56 12.46 -12.86
N ILE A 62 1.67 13.76 -13.06
CA ILE A 62 0.87 14.77 -12.35
C ILE A 62 -0.62 14.61 -12.64
N LEU A 63 -1.01 14.43 -13.91
CA LEU A 63 -2.40 14.22 -14.30
C LEU A 63 -2.96 12.95 -13.65
N ASN A 64 -2.22 11.86 -13.66
CA ASN A 64 -2.63 10.61 -13.03
C ASN A 64 -2.80 10.74 -11.50
N LEU A 65 -1.88 11.45 -10.82
CA LEU A 65 -2.01 11.71 -9.38
C LEU A 65 -3.23 12.60 -9.07
N LYS A 66 -3.50 13.63 -9.90
CA LYS A 66 -4.73 14.43 -9.79
C LYS A 66 -5.99 13.56 -9.92
N ASP A 67 -6.00 12.66 -10.90
CA ASP A 67 -7.11 11.74 -11.11
C ASP A 67 -7.35 10.83 -9.91
N ILE A 68 -6.27 10.33 -9.28
CA ILE A 68 -6.37 9.49 -8.08
C ILE A 68 -6.94 10.26 -6.89
N LEU A 69 -6.46 11.49 -6.64
CA LEU A 69 -6.97 12.33 -5.55
C LEU A 69 -8.45 12.71 -5.78
N THR A 70 -8.82 13.00 -7.03
CA THR A 70 -10.20 13.28 -7.39
C THR A 70 -11.09 12.04 -7.29
N PHE A 71 -10.58 10.89 -7.74
CA PHE A 71 -11.26 9.61 -7.60
C PHE A 71 -11.56 9.27 -6.13
N LYS A 72 -10.63 9.54 -5.20
CA LYS A 72 -10.90 9.36 -3.76
C LYS A 72 -12.08 10.20 -3.31
N GLU A 73 -12.06 11.51 -3.59
CA GLU A 73 -13.10 12.45 -3.17
C GLU A 73 -14.48 12.07 -3.73
N GLU A 74 -14.56 11.80 -5.04
CA GLU A 74 -15.81 11.44 -5.72
C GLU A 74 -16.34 10.06 -5.29
N SER A 75 -15.44 9.09 -5.07
CA SER A 75 -15.82 7.72 -4.72
C SER A 75 -16.33 7.63 -3.29
N GLU A 76 -15.69 8.31 -2.35
CA GLU A 76 -16.12 8.35 -0.95
C GLU A 76 -17.49 9.00 -0.80
N ALA A 77 -17.80 10.03 -1.61
CA ALA A 77 -19.13 10.62 -1.67
C ALA A 77 -20.21 9.63 -2.16
N ASN A 78 -19.81 8.57 -2.87
CA ASN A 78 -20.68 7.52 -3.40
C ASN A 78 -20.59 6.18 -2.62
N GLY A 79 -19.92 6.17 -1.47
CA GLY A 79 -19.85 5.01 -0.57
C GLY A 79 -18.75 3.98 -0.90
N LEU A 80 -17.84 4.26 -1.84
CA LEU A 80 -16.64 3.47 -2.07
C LEU A 80 -15.52 4.00 -1.18
N GLU A 81 -14.97 3.16 -0.30
CA GLU A 81 -13.83 3.51 0.53
C GLU A 81 -12.53 3.52 -0.28
N VAL A 82 -11.77 4.62 -0.24
CA VAL A 82 -10.50 4.75 -0.96
C VAL A 82 -9.38 5.12 -0.01
N ILE A 83 -8.42 4.20 0.16
CA ILE A 83 -7.25 4.37 1.02
C ILE A 83 -6.04 4.68 0.14
N LEU A 84 -5.38 5.80 0.40
CA LEU A 84 -4.17 6.20 -0.29
C LEU A 84 -2.99 6.16 0.68
N LEU A 85 -2.02 5.28 0.44
CA LEU A 85 -0.79 5.22 1.24
C LEU A 85 0.33 6.04 0.58
N ARG A 86 1.32 6.43 1.38
CA ARG A 86 2.49 7.18 0.92
C ARG A 86 3.66 6.25 0.67
N GLY A 87 4.25 6.34 -0.52
CA GLY A 87 5.48 5.63 -0.85
C GLY A 87 6.72 6.52 -0.71
N ASN A 88 7.90 5.90 -0.81
CA ASN A 88 9.17 6.63 -0.72
C ASN A 88 9.37 7.58 -1.90
N HIS A 89 8.90 7.23 -3.10
CA HIS A 89 8.95 8.11 -4.27
C HIS A 89 8.01 9.30 -4.17
N ASP A 90 6.93 9.21 -3.42
CA ASP A 90 6.06 10.36 -3.15
C ASP A 90 6.75 11.34 -2.19
N ILE A 91 7.35 10.81 -1.10
CA ILE A 91 8.00 11.61 -0.06
C ILE A 91 9.20 12.38 -0.62
N GLN A 92 10.01 11.79 -1.49
CA GLN A 92 11.20 12.45 -2.03
C GLN A 92 10.89 13.75 -2.79
N HIS A 93 9.66 13.90 -3.32
CA HIS A 93 9.23 15.13 -3.99
C HIS A 93 8.75 16.19 -3.00
N LEU A 94 8.44 15.82 -1.76
CA LEU A 94 8.02 16.70 -0.68
C LEU A 94 9.12 17.02 0.33
N ASP A 95 10.12 16.16 0.45
CA ASP A 95 11.23 16.28 1.40
C ASP A 95 12.55 15.88 0.72
N ARG A 96 13.39 16.87 0.43
CA ARG A 96 14.68 16.67 -0.25
C ARG A 96 15.74 15.93 0.56
N ASP A 97 15.54 15.80 1.88
CA ASP A 97 16.46 15.06 2.74
C ASP A 97 16.22 13.53 2.67
N THR A 98 15.25 13.07 1.87
CA THR A 98 15.07 11.66 1.56
C THR A 98 16.03 11.19 0.47
N CYS A 99 16.25 9.88 0.37
CA CYS A 99 17.02 9.29 -0.73
C CYS A 99 16.31 9.59 -2.06
N VAL A 100 17.02 10.12 -3.04
CA VAL A 100 16.44 10.59 -4.30
C VAL A 100 16.86 9.67 -5.44
N CYS A 101 15.86 9.04 -6.07
CA CYS A 101 16.02 8.34 -7.35
C CYS A 101 14.81 8.65 -8.24
N SER A 102 15.01 8.77 -9.54
CA SER A 102 13.94 9.11 -10.50
C SER A 102 13.16 10.38 -10.09
N TYR A 103 13.89 11.43 -9.73
CA TYR A 103 13.33 12.71 -9.30
C TYR A 103 12.92 13.57 -10.50
N PHE A 104 11.71 14.11 -10.46
CA PHE A 104 11.16 15.01 -11.46
C PHE A 104 10.83 16.37 -10.83
N ALA A 105 11.55 17.42 -11.24
CA ALA A 105 11.38 18.75 -10.67
C ALA A 105 9.95 19.30 -10.82
N ASP A 106 9.32 19.08 -11.97
CA ASP A 106 7.94 19.53 -12.23
C ASP A 106 6.92 18.81 -11.33
N VAL A 107 7.13 17.50 -11.09
CA VAL A 107 6.34 16.73 -10.14
C VAL A 107 6.50 17.30 -8.72
N ALA A 108 7.74 17.58 -8.31
CA ALA A 108 8.02 18.14 -6.99
C ALA A 108 7.39 19.53 -6.81
N ASN A 109 7.46 20.39 -7.82
CA ASN A 109 6.84 21.70 -7.80
C ASN A 109 5.32 21.56 -7.59
N TRP A 110 4.68 20.75 -8.42
CA TRP A 110 3.25 20.52 -8.30
C TRP A 110 2.85 19.90 -6.95
N MET A 111 3.57 18.89 -6.47
CA MET A 111 3.29 18.26 -5.18
C MET A 111 3.47 19.24 -4.01
N ASN A 112 4.46 20.15 -4.06
CA ASN A 112 4.62 21.16 -3.02
C ASN A 112 3.52 22.24 -3.07
N GLU A 113 3.05 22.63 -4.24
CA GLU A 113 1.88 23.53 -4.38
C GLU A 113 0.58 22.88 -3.84
N ASN A 114 0.46 21.56 -3.94
CA ASN A 114 -0.71 20.78 -3.50
C ASN A 114 -0.45 19.98 -2.21
N ARG A 115 0.59 20.34 -1.46
CA ARG A 115 1.08 19.58 -0.30
C ARG A 115 0.01 19.29 0.75
N GLU A 116 -0.77 20.30 1.11
CA GLU A 116 -1.80 20.17 2.14
C GLU A 116 -2.86 19.15 1.74
N ARG A 117 -3.34 19.22 0.47
CA ARG A 117 -4.30 18.25 -0.07
C ARG A 117 -3.71 16.85 -0.06
N PHE A 118 -2.50 16.67 -0.59
CA PHE A 118 -1.85 15.36 -0.66
C PHE A 118 -1.68 14.74 0.74
N LEU A 119 -1.18 15.50 1.71
CA LEU A 119 -0.99 15.01 3.08
C LEU A 119 -2.29 14.74 3.81
N LYS A 120 -3.35 15.48 3.53
CA LYS A 120 -4.69 15.25 4.07
C LYS A 120 -5.31 13.96 3.54
N ASP A 121 -5.17 13.71 2.23
CA ASP A 121 -5.86 12.62 1.54
C ASP A 121 -5.09 11.29 1.63
N THR A 122 -3.83 11.32 2.07
CA THR A 122 -2.95 10.15 2.17
C THR A 122 -2.53 9.84 3.60
N GLN A 123 -2.16 8.60 3.87
CA GLN A 123 -1.68 8.15 5.17
C GLN A 123 -0.48 7.20 5.05
N TRP A 124 0.16 6.83 6.17
CA TRP A 124 1.33 5.96 6.18
C TRP A 124 0.98 4.48 6.17
N VAL A 125 -0.04 4.12 6.91
CA VAL A 125 -0.48 2.75 7.14
C VAL A 125 -2.00 2.69 7.24
N TYR A 126 -2.56 1.52 6.91
CA TYR A 126 -3.95 1.21 7.13
C TYR A 126 -4.05 -0.19 7.74
N GLU A 127 -4.92 -0.37 8.74
CA GLU A 127 -5.20 -1.67 9.36
C GLU A 127 -6.66 -2.07 9.12
N ASP A 128 -6.87 -3.34 8.77
CA ASP A 128 -8.18 -3.98 8.75
C ASP A 128 -8.06 -5.35 9.44
N GLY A 129 -8.41 -5.40 10.72
CA GLY A 129 -8.23 -6.58 11.56
C GLY A 129 -6.75 -6.98 11.73
N ASP A 130 -6.38 -8.14 11.21
CA ASP A 130 -5.01 -8.64 11.21
C ASP A 130 -4.20 -8.22 9.95
N ILE A 131 -4.86 -7.58 8.98
CA ILE A 131 -4.23 -7.13 7.74
C ILE A 131 -3.66 -5.73 7.92
N VAL A 132 -2.39 -5.58 7.57
CA VAL A 132 -1.64 -4.32 7.63
C VAL A 132 -1.21 -3.92 6.23
N PHE A 133 -1.70 -2.78 5.77
CA PHE A 133 -1.30 -2.17 4.52
C PHE A 133 -0.29 -1.08 4.80
N SER A 134 0.84 -1.13 4.14
CA SER A 134 1.88 -0.11 4.17
C SER A 134 2.67 -0.15 2.87
N HIS A 135 3.42 0.89 2.54
CA HIS A 135 4.17 0.87 1.30
C HIS A 135 5.21 -0.25 1.26
N ALA A 136 6.00 -0.45 2.33
CA ALA A 136 7.08 -1.44 2.33
C ALA A 136 7.02 -2.48 3.47
N GLY A 137 6.18 -2.30 4.48
CA GLY A 137 6.09 -3.17 5.67
C GLY A 137 6.53 -2.48 6.95
N ILE A 138 6.28 -3.12 8.09
CA ILE A 138 6.61 -2.56 9.40
C ILE A 138 7.53 -3.51 10.16
N SER A 139 8.78 -3.10 10.36
CA SER A 139 9.74 -3.78 11.22
C SER A 139 9.40 -3.55 12.69
N GLU A 140 9.43 -4.60 13.49
CA GLU A 140 9.26 -4.51 14.95
C GLU A 140 10.37 -3.65 15.59
N CYS A 141 11.59 -3.71 15.05
CA CYS A 141 12.70 -2.90 15.51
C CYS A 141 12.42 -1.40 15.30
N TRP A 142 12.08 -1.00 14.08
CA TRP A 142 11.72 0.38 13.78
C TRP A 142 10.53 0.87 14.61
N PHE A 143 9.50 0.02 14.75
CA PHE A 143 8.30 0.33 15.52
C PHE A 143 8.63 0.63 16.99
N LYS A 144 9.50 -0.18 17.61
CA LYS A 144 9.97 0.02 18.99
C LYS A 144 10.90 1.23 19.13
N ASP A 145 11.78 1.47 18.16
CA ASP A 145 12.70 2.61 18.16
C ASP A 145 11.95 3.96 18.19
N PHE A 146 10.82 4.02 17.48
CA PHE A 146 9.93 5.19 17.48
C PHE A 146 8.91 5.21 18.63
N ARG A 147 8.88 4.15 19.45
CA ARG A 147 8.01 4.03 20.63
C ARG A 147 6.51 4.06 20.30
N PHE A 148 6.11 3.52 19.18
CA PHE A 148 4.70 3.34 18.86
C PHE A 148 4.07 2.26 19.74
N HIS A 149 2.81 2.45 20.12
CA HIS A 149 2.01 1.50 20.90
C HIS A 149 0.95 0.79 20.03
N SER A 150 0.59 1.39 18.91
CA SER A 150 -0.29 0.79 17.90
C SER A 150 0.16 1.16 16.48
N ILE A 151 -0.20 0.34 15.50
CA ILE A 151 0.13 0.61 14.10
C ILE A 151 -0.55 1.92 13.63
N SER A 152 -1.77 2.19 14.07
CA SER A 152 -2.49 3.40 13.71
C SER A 152 -1.81 4.69 14.19
N GLU A 153 -1.04 4.64 15.30
CA GLU A 153 -0.26 5.80 15.78
C GLU A 153 0.80 6.28 14.78
N ILE A 154 1.25 5.42 13.86
CA ILE A 154 2.18 5.79 12.80
C ILE A 154 1.63 6.94 11.96
N ASN A 155 0.30 7.01 11.78
CA ASN A 155 -0.35 8.08 11.03
C ASN A 155 -0.32 9.44 11.74
N ASN A 156 -0.04 9.46 13.05
CA ASN A 156 0.08 10.69 13.84
C ASN A 156 1.48 11.32 13.75
N CYS A 157 2.41 10.70 13.02
CA CYS A 157 3.75 11.26 12.82
C CYS A 157 3.70 12.57 12.06
N GLU A 158 4.23 13.62 12.68
CA GLU A 158 4.47 14.89 12.01
C GLU A 158 5.75 14.82 11.15
N GLY A 159 5.65 15.29 9.91
CA GLY A 159 6.77 15.33 8.97
C GLY A 159 7.23 13.95 8.50
N PHE A 160 8.44 13.89 7.94
CA PHE A 160 8.94 12.71 7.21
C PHE A 160 10.12 12.01 7.87
N ASN A 161 10.64 12.53 8.99
CA ASN A 161 11.88 12.03 9.59
C ASN A 161 11.84 10.53 9.94
N ALA A 162 10.70 10.01 10.39
CA ALA A 162 10.53 8.59 10.70
C ALA A 162 10.57 7.70 9.44
N PHE A 163 10.28 8.26 8.28
CA PHE A 163 10.07 7.56 7.00
C PHE A 163 11.21 7.74 6.00
N ARG A 164 12.28 8.44 6.40
CA ARG A 164 13.47 8.62 5.57
C ARG A 164 14.26 7.32 5.49
N PHE A 165 14.99 7.13 4.38
CA PHE A 165 15.96 6.07 4.26
C PHE A 165 16.99 6.15 5.38
N ARG A 166 17.28 5.01 6.02
CA ARG A 166 18.24 4.91 7.12
C ARG A 166 19.34 3.93 6.73
N PRO A 167 20.50 4.43 6.30
CA PRO A 167 21.62 3.54 6.04
C PRO A 167 21.97 2.80 7.32
N ALA A 168 21.99 1.47 7.25
CA ALA A 168 22.47 0.65 8.34
C ALA A 168 24.00 0.75 8.48
N TYR A 169 24.53 0.42 9.66
CA TYR A 169 25.96 0.40 9.92
C TYR A 169 26.72 -0.66 9.12
N SER A 170 26.04 -1.53 8.38
CA SER A 170 26.66 -2.57 7.54
C SER A 170 25.98 -2.63 6.18
N PHE A 171 26.71 -2.29 5.14
CA PHE A 171 26.53 -2.55 3.69
C PHE A 171 25.10 -2.74 3.15
N ASP A 172 24.12 -2.11 3.78
CA ASP A 172 22.75 -2.12 3.30
C ASP A 172 22.57 -1.05 2.24
N THR A 173 22.71 -1.43 0.98
CA THR A 173 22.65 -0.50 -0.14
C THR A 173 21.24 -0.23 -0.63
N TYR A 174 20.24 -1.02 -0.19
CA TYR A 174 18.89 -0.97 -0.79
C TYR A 174 17.73 -1.08 0.22
N GLY A 175 17.96 -0.78 1.49
CA GLY A 175 16.91 -0.87 2.50
C GLY A 175 16.75 -2.25 3.17
N ASP A 176 17.76 -3.13 3.05
CA ASP A 176 17.79 -4.44 3.69
C ASP A 176 18.19 -4.38 5.17
N SER A 177 17.54 -3.50 5.93
CA SER A 177 17.82 -3.34 7.36
C SER A 177 16.55 -3.33 8.19
N LYS A 178 16.60 -4.00 9.33
CA LYS A 178 15.50 -3.99 10.31
C LYS A 178 15.19 -2.62 10.92
N THR A 179 16.06 -1.64 10.71
CA THR A 179 15.87 -0.25 11.17
C THR A 179 15.13 0.61 10.16
N GLN A 180 14.86 0.09 8.96
CA GLN A 180 14.07 0.78 7.94
C GLN A 180 12.60 0.85 8.33
N GLY A 181 11.97 1.96 7.99
CA GLY A 181 10.55 2.19 8.23
C GLY A 181 9.65 1.66 7.11
N PRO A 182 8.34 1.94 7.22
CA PRO A 182 7.30 1.35 6.36
C PRO A 182 7.31 1.83 4.91
N THR A 183 8.26 2.68 4.54
CA THR A 183 8.46 3.17 3.17
C THR A 183 9.73 2.62 2.50
N TRP A 184 10.59 1.85 3.24
CA TRP A 184 11.90 1.45 2.72
C TRP A 184 12.28 0.00 2.99
N ILE A 185 11.73 -0.65 4.02
CA ILE A 185 12.15 -2.00 4.38
C ILE A 185 11.94 -2.98 3.22
N ARG A 186 12.92 -3.87 2.99
CA ARG A 186 12.81 -4.89 1.95
C ARG A 186 12.17 -6.17 2.49
N PRO A 187 11.43 -6.93 1.64
CA PRO A 187 10.70 -8.13 2.05
C PRO A 187 11.57 -9.18 2.74
N GLN A 188 12.81 -9.39 2.28
CA GLN A 188 13.71 -10.39 2.87
C GLN A 188 14.11 -10.04 4.31
N THR A 189 14.24 -8.75 4.62
CA THR A 189 14.45 -8.32 6.02
C THR A 189 13.15 -8.36 6.81
N LEU A 190 12.03 -7.94 6.19
CA LEU A 190 10.70 -7.96 6.82
C LEU A 190 10.30 -9.38 7.26
N LEU A 191 10.60 -10.41 6.47
CA LEU A 191 10.39 -11.82 6.85
C LEU A 191 10.95 -12.17 8.24
N LYS A 192 12.04 -11.52 8.65
CA LYS A 192 12.79 -11.83 9.87
C LYS A 192 12.53 -10.87 11.03
N CYS A 193 11.83 -9.78 10.81
CA CYS A 193 11.65 -8.74 11.81
C CYS A 193 10.29 -8.01 11.76
N ALA A 194 9.31 -8.55 11.06
CA ALA A 194 7.95 -8.05 11.07
C ALA A 194 7.32 -8.15 12.47
N ILE A 195 6.31 -7.35 12.76
CA ILE A 195 5.47 -7.55 13.94
C ILE A 195 4.70 -8.88 13.73
N PRO A 196 4.76 -9.84 14.70
CA PRO A 196 4.17 -11.16 14.51
C PRO A 196 2.64 -11.14 14.44
N ASN A 197 2.07 -12.23 13.90
CA ASN A 197 0.62 -12.45 13.80
C ASN A 197 -0.12 -11.37 13.00
N LYS A 198 0.50 -10.87 11.92
CA LYS A 198 -0.07 -9.91 10.99
C LYS A 198 0.10 -10.38 9.55
N LYS A 199 -0.86 -9.99 8.70
CA LYS A 199 -0.79 -10.15 7.25
C LYS A 199 -0.40 -8.82 6.61
N TYR A 200 0.79 -8.76 6.05
CA TYR A 200 1.29 -7.55 5.41
C TYR A 200 0.94 -7.54 3.93
N VAL A 201 0.37 -6.43 3.48
CA VAL A 201 0.12 -6.16 2.06
C VAL A 201 0.93 -4.93 1.69
N ILE A 202 1.95 -5.13 0.85
CA ILE A 202 3.00 -4.13 0.57
C ILE A 202 3.27 -3.96 -0.92
N GLY A 203 3.81 -2.80 -1.31
CA GLY A 203 4.38 -2.47 -2.61
C GLY A 203 5.91 -2.48 -2.58
N HIS A 204 6.55 -1.40 -3.08
CA HIS A 204 7.96 -1.04 -2.96
C HIS A 204 8.96 -2.00 -3.58
N THR A 205 8.68 -3.28 -3.66
CA THR A 205 9.63 -4.29 -4.13
C THR A 205 8.96 -5.23 -5.11
N GLY A 206 9.29 -5.09 -6.38
CA GLY A 206 8.85 -6.00 -7.42
C GLY A 206 9.53 -7.36 -7.30
N LEU A 207 8.73 -8.42 -7.24
CA LEU A 207 9.23 -9.79 -7.23
C LEU A 207 9.19 -10.39 -8.65
N THR A 208 10.28 -10.99 -9.09
CA THR A 208 10.35 -11.69 -10.40
C THR A 208 9.43 -12.90 -10.47
N ILE A 209 9.08 -13.47 -9.32
CA ILE A 209 8.16 -14.61 -9.19
C ILE A 209 6.68 -14.20 -9.20
N GLY A 210 6.38 -12.89 -9.30
CA GLY A 210 5.04 -12.34 -9.27
C GLY A 210 4.48 -12.14 -7.87
N LEU A 211 3.18 -11.81 -7.78
CA LEU A 211 2.45 -11.56 -6.55
C LEU A 211 2.12 -12.88 -5.85
N ILE A 212 2.71 -13.10 -4.69
CA ILE A 212 2.53 -14.31 -3.86
C ILE A 212 2.57 -13.95 -2.37
N ASP A 213 2.15 -14.88 -1.49
CA ASP A 213 2.56 -14.83 -0.09
C ASP A 213 4.04 -15.25 0.03
N LEU A 214 4.88 -14.26 0.24
CA LEU A 214 6.32 -14.44 0.33
C LEU A 214 6.73 -15.21 1.60
N ALA A 215 6.00 -15.07 2.71
CA ALA A 215 6.32 -15.76 3.94
C ALA A 215 6.09 -17.27 3.80
N GLU A 216 4.99 -17.67 3.18
CA GLU A 216 4.73 -19.08 2.89
C GLU A 216 5.74 -19.64 1.89
N TYR A 217 6.03 -18.89 0.81
CA TYR A 217 7.06 -19.28 -0.15
C TYR A 217 8.45 -19.46 0.50
N ALA A 218 8.84 -18.54 1.37
CA ALA A 218 10.11 -18.61 2.09
C ALA A 218 10.20 -19.87 2.99
N ARG A 219 9.11 -20.16 3.74
CA ARG A 219 9.04 -21.39 4.56
C ARG A 219 9.16 -22.65 3.71
N GLN A 220 8.47 -22.72 2.57
CA GLN A 220 8.58 -23.85 1.63
C GLN A 220 9.98 -24.02 1.04
N LYS A 221 10.76 -22.93 0.93
CA LYS A 221 12.16 -22.95 0.48
C LYS A 221 13.16 -23.20 1.60
N GLY A 222 12.70 -23.41 2.84
CA GLY A 222 13.57 -23.68 3.99
C GLY A 222 14.30 -22.44 4.50
N VAL A 223 13.77 -21.24 4.26
CA VAL A 223 14.34 -20.02 4.87
C VAL A 223 14.09 -20.05 6.37
N GLU A 224 15.17 -19.99 7.12
CA GLU A 224 15.15 -19.95 8.59
C GLU A 224 14.76 -18.56 9.11
N ASP A 225 14.30 -18.50 10.35
CA ASP A 225 13.98 -17.27 11.08
C ASP A 225 12.85 -16.43 10.49
N VAL A 226 11.94 -17.03 9.71
CA VAL A 226 10.72 -16.35 9.30
C VAL A 226 9.82 -16.16 10.53
N VAL A 227 9.44 -14.91 10.80
CA VAL A 227 8.58 -14.55 11.94
C VAL A 227 7.30 -15.38 11.94
N GLU A 228 6.89 -15.82 13.13
CA GLU A 228 5.71 -16.68 13.31
C GLU A 228 4.41 -15.92 13.00
N GLY A 229 3.47 -16.62 12.35
CA GLY A 229 2.11 -16.13 12.13
C GLY A 229 2.00 -14.97 11.13
N ILE A 230 3.03 -14.68 10.32
CA ILE A 230 2.94 -13.64 9.29
C ILE A 230 2.62 -14.21 7.92
N GLU A 231 1.91 -13.39 7.12
CA GLU A 231 1.84 -13.45 5.66
C GLU A 231 2.43 -12.16 5.08
N ILE A 232 3.06 -12.21 3.90
CA ILE A 232 3.57 -11.01 3.20
C ILE A 232 3.22 -11.09 1.73
N TRP A 233 2.31 -10.23 1.30
CA TRP A 233 1.84 -10.10 -0.08
C TRP A 233 2.50 -8.89 -0.74
N CYS A 234 3.45 -9.13 -1.67
CA CYS A 234 4.18 -8.07 -2.37
C CYS A 234 3.47 -7.69 -3.67
N CYS A 235 2.82 -6.54 -3.68
CA CYS A 235 1.93 -6.08 -4.75
C CYS A 235 2.58 -5.11 -5.76
N ASP A 236 3.89 -4.85 -5.70
CA ASP A 236 4.60 -4.08 -6.73
C ASP A 236 4.74 -4.92 -8.02
N THR A 237 3.62 -5.16 -8.68
CA THR A 237 3.49 -6.03 -9.86
C THR A 237 2.73 -5.40 -11.02
N LEU A 238 2.29 -4.14 -10.87
CA LEU A 238 1.64 -3.42 -11.96
C LEU A 238 2.61 -3.18 -13.14
N PRO A 239 2.16 -3.26 -14.39
CA PRO A 239 0.77 -3.48 -14.83
C PRO A 239 0.41 -4.95 -15.08
N LYS A 240 1.03 -5.92 -14.44
CA LYS A 240 0.80 -7.34 -14.73
C LYS A 240 -0.25 -7.99 -13.81
N GLN A 241 -0.18 -7.67 -12.52
CA GLN A 241 -1.01 -8.30 -11.49
C GLN A 241 -1.47 -7.29 -10.45
N TYR A 242 -2.59 -7.60 -9.82
CA TYR A 242 -3.13 -6.89 -8.64
C TYR A 242 -3.75 -7.89 -7.66
N LEU A 243 -4.01 -7.46 -6.45
CA LEU A 243 -4.58 -8.28 -5.40
C LEU A 243 -6.04 -7.92 -5.15
N VAL A 244 -6.86 -8.93 -4.97
CA VAL A 244 -8.24 -8.80 -4.48
C VAL A 244 -8.36 -9.54 -3.16
N ILE A 245 -8.87 -8.88 -2.13
CA ILE A 245 -9.19 -9.49 -0.84
C ILE A 245 -10.70 -9.59 -0.78
N GLU A 246 -11.20 -10.81 -0.72
CA GLU A 246 -12.62 -11.07 -0.61
C GLU A 246 -13.09 -10.87 0.84
N ASP A 247 -14.38 -10.70 1.04
CA ASP A 247 -15.06 -10.51 2.31
C ASP A 247 -14.75 -11.61 3.37
N ASN A 248 -14.53 -12.82 2.90
CA ASN A 248 -14.11 -13.94 3.77
C ASN A 248 -12.62 -13.93 4.13
N GLY A 249 -11.90 -12.84 3.82
CA GLY A 249 -10.47 -12.69 4.07
C GLY A 249 -9.57 -13.47 3.10
N LYS A 250 -10.11 -14.02 2.01
CA LYS A 250 -9.32 -14.75 1.02
C LYS A 250 -8.59 -13.79 0.07
N PHE A 251 -7.31 -14.01 -0.10
CA PHE A 251 -6.44 -13.27 -1.01
C PHE A 251 -6.45 -13.94 -2.40
N ASN A 252 -6.80 -13.19 -3.43
CA ASN A 252 -6.87 -13.65 -4.81
C ASN A 252 -5.98 -12.77 -5.71
N VAL A 253 -4.99 -13.38 -6.34
CA VAL A 253 -4.16 -12.71 -7.34
C VAL A 253 -4.88 -12.70 -8.68
N LYS A 254 -4.95 -11.53 -9.30
CA LYS A 254 -5.55 -11.32 -10.63
C LYS A 254 -4.51 -10.83 -11.62
N ASN A 255 -4.64 -11.24 -12.87
CA ASN A 255 -3.86 -10.72 -13.99
C ASN A 255 -4.66 -9.63 -14.71
N ILE A 256 -3.93 -8.63 -15.22
CA ILE A 256 -4.48 -7.51 -16.01
C ILE A 256 -4.57 -7.92 -17.47
#